data_30100792276fcf61de30ba9c842e7797
#
_entry.id   30100792276fcf61de30ba9c842e7797
#
_cell.length_a   1.000
_cell.length_b   1.000
_cell.length_c   1.000
_cell.angle_alpha   90.00
_cell.angle_beta   90.00
_cell.angle_gamma   90.00
#
_symmetry.space_group_name_H-M   'P 1'
#
loop_
_entity.id
_entity.type
_entity.pdbx_description
1 polymer ?
#
loop_
_entity_poly.entity_id
_entity_poly.type
_entity_poly.pdbx_seq_one_letter_code
_entity_poly.pdbx_strand_id
1 'polypeptide(L)'
;AVAAGGSQVVVTTSNTGHHPYLGLDWFILDLLASSTVFIIFEKLFPLYPGQPVFRGEWQVDMKHFLFNHLSVGAVLLCINFFVHRLFSWAAYEPLQQAIQSLPYLVELFVAVLVADLVQYAAHRAYHEVPFLWRIHAVHHSTRTLDWLAGSRLHIVELLITRVAVLGVLFAL
;
A
#
# COMPACT_ATOMS: atom_id res chain seq x y z
N ALA A 1 -25.66 -31.83 5.86
CA ALA A 1 -24.40 -31.19 6.22
C ALA A 1 -23.88 -30.44 4.99
N VAL A 2 -24.15 -29.16 4.91
CA VAL A 2 -23.64 -28.28 3.84
C VAL A 2 -22.35 -27.68 4.37
N ALA A 3 -21.24 -28.02 3.74
CA ALA A 3 -19.95 -27.43 4.04
C ALA A 3 -19.95 -25.99 3.51
N ALA A 4 -19.89 -25.03 4.41
CA ALA A 4 -19.65 -23.64 4.07
C ALA A 4 -18.23 -23.51 3.49
N GLY A 5 -18.13 -23.37 2.17
CA GLY A 5 -16.88 -23.10 1.46
C GLY A 5 -16.51 -21.64 1.62
N GLY A 6 -15.92 -21.28 2.74
CA GLY A 6 -15.17 -20.06 2.84
C GLY A 6 -13.87 -20.23 2.04
N SER A 7 -13.68 -19.47 0.96
CA SER A 7 -12.40 -19.40 0.27
C SER A 7 -11.40 -18.73 1.20
N GLN A 8 -10.75 -19.53 2.01
CA GLN A 8 -9.51 -19.10 2.64
C GLN A 8 -8.54 -18.85 1.52
N VAL A 9 -8.06 -17.62 1.40
CA VAL A 9 -6.79 -17.34 0.72
C VAL A 9 -5.74 -18.06 1.56
N VAL A 10 -5.61 -19.36 1.32
CA VAL A 10 -4.48 -20.13 1.79
C VAL A 10 -3.32 -19.61 0.97
N VAL A 11 -2.49 -18.77 1.58
CA VAL A 11 -1.12 -18.61 1.12
C VAL A 11 -0.50 -19.99 1.29
N THR A 12 -0.67 -20.82 0.28
CA THR A 12 0.07 -22.08 0.16
C THR A 12 1.52 -21.65 0.02
N THR A 13 2.23 -21.62 1.14
CA THR A 13 3.67 -21.79 1.13
C THR A 13 3.88 -23.16 0.52
N SER A 14 4.05 -23.20 -0.81
CA SER A 14 4.50 -24.41 -1.49
C SER A 14 5.81 -24.78 -0.81
N ASN A 15 5.86 -26.00 -0.31
CA ASN A 15 6.98 -26.59 0.43
C ASN A 15 8.15 -26.85 -0.55
N THR A 16 8.70 -25.77 -1.09
CA THR A 16 9.89 -25.76 -1.96
C THR A 16 11.10 -25.43 -1.11
N GLY A 17 11.38 -26.13 -0.03
CA GLY A 17 12.67 -26.13 0.67
C GLY A 17 13.38 -24.76 0.89
N HIS A 18 12.79 -23.68 0.46
CA HIS A 18 13.27 -22.32 0.65
C HIS A 18 12.59 -21.79 1.90
N HIS A 19 13.36 -21.66 2.97
CA HIS A 19 12.92 -20.91 4.13
C HIS A 19 12.52 -19.51 3.66
N PRO A 20 11.28 -19.06 3.92
CA PRO A 20 10.89 -17.69 3.60
C PRO A 20 11.75 -16.78 4.48
N TYR A 21 12.76 -16.18 3.92
CA TYR A 21 13.47 -15.07 4.55
C TYR A 21 12.56 -13.84 4.57
N LEU A 22 11.41 -13.93 5.27
CA LEU A 22 10.45 -12.84 5.51
C LEU A 22 10.08 -12.00 4.25
N GLY A 23 10.23 -12.56 3.05
CA GLY A 23 10.00 -11.83 1.80
C GLY A 23 11.09 -10.81 1.45
N LEU A 24 12.26 -10.85 2.12
CA LEU A 24 13.36 -9.93 1.86
C LEU A 24 13.91 -10.03 0.43
N ASP A 25 13.85 -11.21 -0.17
CA ASP A 25 14.19 -11.46 -1.55
C ASP A 25 13.29 -10.69 -2.52
N TRP A 26 11.96 -10.76 -2.32
CA TRP A 26 10.99 -9.99 -3.09
C TRP A 26 11.14 -8.49 -2.86
N PHE A 27 11.40 -8.09 -1.62
CA PHE A 27 11.65 -6.69 -1.27
C PHE A 27 12.86 -6.12 -2.00
N ILE A 28 13.99 -6.86 -2.02
CA ILE A 28 15.19 -6.42 -2.72
C ILE A 28 14.95 -6.37 -4.24
N LEU A 29 14.25 -7.36 -4.78
CA LEU A 29 13.91 -7.38 -6.20
C LEU A 29 13.00 -6.20 -6.59
N ASP A 30 11.98 -5.92 -5.80
CA ASP A 30 11.08 -4.77 -6.01
C ASP A 30 11.84 -3.45 -5.91
N LEU A 31 12.71 -3.29 -4.91
CA LEU A 31 13.55 -2.11 -4.79
C LEU A 31 14.45 -1.90 -6.02
N LEU A 32 15.12 -2.97 -6.47
CA LEU A 32 16.01 -2.90 -7.64
C LEU A 32 15.24 -2.63 -8.93
N ALA A 33 14.12 -3.31 -9.14
CA ALA A 33 13.29 -3.13 -10.31
C ALA A 33 12.68 -1.72 -10.36
N SER A 34 12.04 -1.30 -9.27
CA SER A 34 11.42 0.02 -9.18
C SER A 34 12.45 1.13 -9.32
N SER A 35 13.58 1.05 -8.60
CA SER A 35 14.63 2.07 -8.70
C SER A 35 15.19 2.14 -10.13
N THR A 36 15.44 1.01 -10.78
CA THR A 36 15.96 0.99 -12.15
C THR A 36 14.98 1.67 -13.11
N VAL A 37 13.70 1.28 -13.08
CA VAL A 37 12.67 1.82 -13.98
C VAL A 37 12.51 3.32 -13.75
N PHE A 38 12.31 3.76 -12.52
CA PHE A 38 12.04 5.16 -12.24
C PHE A 38 13.27 6.07 -12.46
N ILE A 39 14.48 5.62 -12.11
CA ILE A 39 15.71 6.39 -12.38
C ILE A 39 15.90 6.57 -13.89
N ILE A 40 15.64 5.53 -14.69
CA ILE A 40 15.71 5.63 -16.15
C ILE A 40 14.69 6.67 -16.66
N PHE A 41 13.43 6.59 -16.22
CA PHE A 41 12.41 7.56 -16.62
C PHE A 41 12.75 8.99 -16.19
N GLU A 42 13.22 9.21 -14.97
CA GLU A 42 13.64 10.52 -14.49
C GLU A 42 14.84 11.09 -15.27
N LYS A 43 15.72 10.23 -15.79
CA LYS A 43 16.84 10.67 -16.64
C LYS A 43 16.43 10.93 -18.08
N LEU A 44 15.49 10.17 -18.64
CA LEU A 44 14.98 10.36 -19.99
C LEU A 44 14.02 11.57 -20.10
N PHE A 45 13.23 11.80 -19.05
CA PHE A 45 12.19 12.84 -19.02
C PHE A 45 12.34 13.71 -17.74
N PRO A 46 13.48 14.40 -17.54
CA PRO A 46 13.73 15.13 -16.31
C PRO A 46 12.83 16.35 -16.18
N LEU A 47 12.12 16.50 -15.07
CA LEU A 47 11.43 17.73 -14.71
C LEU A 47 12.46 18.83 -14.33
N TYR A 48 13.55 18.43 -13.67
CA TYR A 48 14.67 19.30 -13.32
C TYR A 48 15.95 18.76 -13.94
N PRO A 49 16.40 19.34 -15.07
CA PRO A 49 17.66 18.94 -15.71
C PRO A 49 18.84 19.07 -14.74
N GLY A 50 19.66 18.02 -14.67
CA GLY A 50 20.84 18.01 -13.80
C GLY A 50 20.57 17.53 -12.36
N GLN A 51 19.35 17.15 -12.01
CA GLN A 51 19.07 16.55 -10.70
C GLN A 51 19.91 15.27 -10.50
N PRO A 52 20.71 15.16 -9.41
CA PRO A 52 21.46 13.95 -9.13
C PRO A 52 20.54 12.81 -8.72
N VAL A 53 20.93 11.56 -9.02
CA VAL A 53 20.18 10.36 -8.62
C VAL A 53 20.09 10.26 -7.07
N PHE A 54 21.19 10.59 -6.40
CA PHE A 54 21.24 10.69 -4.94
C PHE A 54 21.25 12.15 -4.53
N ARG A 55 20.08 12.73 -4.35
CA ARG A 55 19.91 14.11 -3.87
C ARG A 55 20.20 14.23 -2.36
N GLY A 56 20.34 15.45 -1.87
CA GLY A 56 20.83 15.72 -0.50
C GLY A 56 20.08 15.00 0.64
N GLU A 57 18.83 14.60 0.46
CA GLU A 57 18.03 13.96 1.50
C GLU A 57 17.66 12.50 1.21
N TRP A 58 18.26 11.88 0.19
CA TRP A 58 17.94 10.50 -0.22
C TRP A 58 18.07 9.48 0.92
N GLN A 59 19.00 9.70 1.86
CA GLN A 59 19.20 8.81 3.01
C GLN A 59 18.00 8.82 3.98
N VAL A 60 17.32 9.97 4.11
CA VAL A 60 16.11 10.07 4.94
C VAL A 60 14.99 9.27 4.30
N ASP A 61 14.80 9.42 3.00
CA ASP A 61 13.77 8.70 2.26
C ASP A 61 14.04 7.20 2.25
N MET A 62 15.30 6.79 2.08
CA MET A 62 15.71 5.39 2.17
C MET A 62 15.39 4.80 3.56
N LYS A 63 15.62 5.54 4.64
CA LYS A 63 15.25 5.08 6.00
C LYS A 63 13.75 4.89 6.13
N HIS A 64 12.94 5.83 5.62
CA HIS A 64 11.49 5.68 5.59
C HIS A 64 11.06 4.49 4.73
N PHE A 65 11.65 4.32 3.55
CA PHE A 65 11.39 3.19 2.68
C PHE A 65 11.65 1.85 3.39
N LEU A 66 12.85 1.68 3.96
CA LEU A 66 13.23 0.47 4.69
C LEU A 66 12.32 0.24 5.90
N PHE A 67 12.11 1.26 6.72
CA PHE A 67 11.28 1.15 7.92
C PHE A 67 9.84 0.78 7.57
N ASN A 68 9.23 1.45 6.61
CA ASN A 68 7.85 1.19 6.19
C ASN A 68 7.72 -0.23 5.61
N HIS A 69 8.66 -0.66 4.77
CA HIS A 69 8.64 -2.01 4.20
C HIS A 69 8.87 -3.12 5.25
N LEU A 70 9.85 -2.96 6.12
CA LEU A 70 10.09 -3.94 7.18
C LEU A 70 8.93 -4.00 8.19
N SER A 71 8.22 -2.90 8.36
CA SER A 71 7.04 -2.83 9.23
C SER A 71 5.80 -3.46 8.58
N VAL A 72 5.78 -3.67 7.27
CA VAL A 72 4.58 -4.16 6.54
C VAL A 72 4.02 -5.44 7.13
N GLY A 73 4.86 -6.41 7.49
CA GLY A 73 4.41 -7.67 8.09
C GLY A 73 3.62 -7.46 9.39
N ALA A 74 4.18 -6.69 10.32
CA ALA A 74 3.50 -6.36 11.58
C ALA A 74 2.26 -5.48 11.34
N VAL A 75 2.36 -4.52 10.41
CA VAL A 75 1.26 -3.65 10.01
C VAL A 75 0.11 -4.46 9.42
N LEU A 76 0.38 -5.45 8.54
CA LEU A 76 -0.66 -6.30 7.95
C LEU A 76 -1.37 -7.16 9.01
N LEU A 77 -0.67 -7.68 10.01
CA LEU A 77 -1.31 -8.40 11.12
C LEU A 77 -2.25 -7.48 11.90
N CYS A 78 -1.81 -6.27 12.24
CA CYS A 78 -2.63 -5.27 12.90
C CYS A 78 -3.83 -4.87 12.03
N ILE A 79 -3.61 -4.61 10.75
CA ILE A 79 -4.66 -4.22 9.80
C ILE A 79 -5.72 -5.30 9.72
N ASN A 80 -5.34 -6.57 9.55
CA ASN A 80 -6.29 -7.67 9.45
C ASN A 80 -7.19 -7.74 10.68
N PHE A 81 -6.62 -7.60 11.88
CA PHE A 81 -7.37 -7.51 13.12
C PHE A 81 -8.37 -6.34 13.11
N PHE A 82 -7.90 -5.14 12.77
CA PHE A 82 -8.75 -3.94 12.76
C PHE A 82 -9.81 -3.98 11.67
N VAL A 83 -9.48 -4.45 10.47
CA VAL A 83 -10.44 -4.58 9.37
C VAL A 83 -11.59 -5.49 9.78
N HIS A 84 -11.30 -6.70 10.26
CA HIS A 84 -12.35 -7.60 10.74
C HIS A 84 -13.16 -6.99 11.88
N ARG A 85 -12.51 -6.35 12.85
CA ARG A 85 -13.20 -5.81 14.02
C ARG A 85 -14.08 -4.60 13.70
N LEU A 86 -13.60 -3.72 12.80
CA LEU A 86 -14.24 -2.44 12.52
C LEU A 86 -15.24 -2.52 11.34
N PHE A 87 -15.05 -3.44 10.39
CA PHE A 87 -15.79 -3.45 9.13
C PHE A 87 -16.66 -4.71 8.95
N SER A 88 -16.62 -5.71 9.86
CA SER A 88 -17.45 -6.91 9.74
C SER A 88 -18.96 -6.62 9.69
N TRP A 89 -19.40 -5.53 10.33
CA TRP A 89 -20.79 -5.07 10.29
C TRP A 89 -21.20 -4.47 8.94
N ALA A 90 -20.22 -4.01 8.16
CA ALA A 90 -20.45 -3.40 6.84
C ALA A 90 -20.42 -4.44 5.70
N ALA A 91 -19.96 -5.65 5.98
CA ALA A 91 -19.95 -6.73 4.99
C ALA A 91 -21.39 -7.11 4.64
N TYR A 92 -21.75 -6.88 3.37
CA TYR A 92 -23.10 -7.17 2.86
C TYR A 92 -23.02 -8.27 1.82
N GLU A 93 -23.30 -9.50 2.25
CA GLU A 93 -23.17 -10.70 1.40
C GLU A 93 -23.78 -10.57 -0.01
N PRO A 94 -25.00 -10.01 -0.20
CA PRO A 94 -25.56 -9.89 -1.55
C PRO A 94 -24.71 -9.01 -2.47
N LEU A 95 -24.09 -7.95 -1.95
CA LEU A 95 -23.19 -7.09 -2.73
C LEU A 95 -21.88 -7.81 -3.06
N GLN A 96 -21.30 -8.52 -2.10
CA GLN A 96 -20.09 -9.32 -2.30
C GLN A 96 -20.32 -10.39 -3.37
N GLN A 97 -21.43 -11.11 -3.30
CA GLN A 97 -21.79 -12.09 -4.32
C GLN A 97 -22.02 -11.46 -5.71
N ALA A 98 -22.66 -10.29 -5.76
CA ALA A 98 -22.86 -9.56 -7.02
C ALA A 98 -21.51 -9.15 -7.64
N ILE A 99 -20.57 -8.64 -6.85
CA ILE A 99 -19.24 -8.25 -7.32
C ILE A 99 -18.43 -9.47 -7.77
N GLN A 100 -18.42 -10.54 -6.97
CA GLN A 100 -17.72 -11.80 -7.30
C GLN A 100 -18.31 -12.52 -8.51
N SER A 101 -19.54 -12.23 -8.90
CA SER A 101 -20.15 -12.75 -10.13
C SER A 101 -19.72 -12.01 -11.40
N LEU A 102 -19.02 -10.88 -11.26
CA LEU A 102 -18.53 -10.11 -12.40
C LEU A 102 -17.37 -10.83 -13.11
N PRO A 103 -17.17 -10.59 -14.41
CA PRO A 103 -15.94 -11.00 -15.07
C PRO A 103 -14.72 -10.44 -14.35
N TYR A 104 -13.66 -11.27 -14.19
CA TYR A 104 -12.47 -10.94 -13.42
C TYR A 104 -11.88 -9.54 -13.69
N LEU A 105 -11.82 -9.12 -14.96
CA LEU A 105 -11.27 -7.79 -15.31
C LEU A 105 -12.17 -6.65 -14.82
N VAL A 106 -13.51 -6.87 -14.77
CA VAL A 106 -14.45 -5.89 -14.24
C VAL A 106 -14.36 -5.82 -12.72
N GLU A 107 -14.30 -6.96 -12.06
CA GLU A 107 -14.07 -7.05 -10.61
C GLU A 107 -12.78 -6.34 -10.21
N LEU A 108 -11.68 -6.63 -10.91
CA LEU A 108 -10.38 -5.97 -10.69
C LEU A 108 -10.48 -4.45 -10.91
N PHE A 109 -11.14 -4.01 -11.98
CA PHE A 109 -11.33 -2.58 -12.25
C PHE A 109 -12.12 -1.90 -11.15
N VAL A 110 -13.22 -2.50 -10.69
CA VAL A 110 -14.03 -1.98 -9.58
C VAL A 110 -13.20 -1.90 -8.29
N ALA A 111 -12.46 -2.95 -7.96
CA ALA A 111 -11.61 -2.97 -6.77
C ALA A 111 -10.54 -1.88 -6.80
N VAL A 112 -9.86 -1.69 -7.94
CA VAL A 112 -8.84 -0.64 -8.12
C VAL A 112 -9.48 0.74 -8.02
N LEU A 113 -10.60 0.97 -8.68
CA LEU A 113 -11.31 2.25 -8.66
C LEU A 113 -11.76 2.63 -7.23
N VAL A 114 -12.33 1.67 -6.52
CA VAL A 114 -12.77 1.89 -5.12
C VAL A 114 -11.57 2.14 -4.21
N ALA A 115 -10.50 1.37 -4.35
CA ALA A 115 -9.27 1.58 -3.58
C ALA A 115 -8.69 2.97 -3.81
N ASP A 116 -8.65 3.43 -5.07
CA ASP A 116 -8.14 4.76 -5.43
C ASP A 116 -9.02 5.89 -4.88
N LEU A 117 -10.35 5.74 -4.98
CA LEU A 117 -11.29 6.72 -4.40
C LEU A 117 -11.14 6.83 -2.87
N VAL A 118 -10.97 5.72 -2.18
CA VAL A 118 -10.76 5.72 -0.71
C VAL A 118 -9.41 6.35 -0.37
N GLN A 119 -8.37 6.02 -1.13
CA GLN A 119 -7.05 6.62 -0.95
C GLN A 119 -7.08 8.12 -1.21
N TYR A 120 -7.75 8.57 -2.26
CA TYR A 120 -7.98 9.99 -2.53
C TYR A 120 -8.70 10.69 -1.37
N ALA A 121 -9.79 10.11 -0.88
CA ALA A 121 -10.55 10.67 0.24
C ALA A 121 -9.70 10.77 1.52
N ALA A 122 -8.91 9.73 1.83
CA ALA A 122 -7.98 9.75 2.96
C ALA A 122 -6.90 10.83 2.79
N HIS A 123 -6.29 10.91 1.61
CA HIS A 123 -5.26 11.92 1.30
C HIS A 123 -5.81 13.34 1.39
N ARG A 124 -7.01 13.56 0.88
CA ARG A 124 -7.71 14.84 1.01
C ARG A 124 -7.97 15.20 2.48
N ALA A 125 -8.43 14.24 3.28
CA ALA A 125 -8.64 14.44 4.70
C ALA A 125 -7.33 14.80 5.42
N TYR A 126 -6.19 14.24 5.05
CA TYR A 126 -4.88 14.61 5.58
C TYR A 126 -4.54 16.08 5.31
N HIS A 127 -4.98 16.64 4.19
CA HIS A 127 -4.78 18.05 3.87
C HIS A 127 -5.77 18.98 4.56
N GLU A 128 -7.00 18.53 4.81
CA GLU A 128 -8.07 19.38 5.33
C GLU A 128 -8.18 19.37 6.87
N VAL A 129 -7.78 18.25 7.52
CA VAL A 129 -7.89 18.09 8.97
C VAL A 129 -6.57 18.43 9.65
N PRO A 130 -6.49 19.47 10.49
CA PRO A 130 -5.22 19.93 11.06
C PRO A 130 -4.46 18.89 11.88
N PHE A 131 -5.17 17.98 12.56
CA PHE A 131 -4.54 16.88 13.29
C PHE A 131 -3.88 15.88 12.34
N LEU A 132 -4.57 15.51 11.25
CA LEU A 132 -4.05 14.59 10.25
C LEU A 132 -2.90 15.21 9.44
N TRP A 133 -2.98 16.51 9.19
CA TRP A 133 -1.90 17.25 8.54
C TRP A 133 -0.56 17.13 9.28
N ARG A 134 -0.57 17.14 10.62
CA ARG A 134 0.67 16.99 11.41
C ARG A 134 1.42 15.70 11.11
N ILE A 135 0.69 14.64 10.79
CA ILE A 135 1.23 13.34 10.42
C ILE A 135 1.69 13.38 8.95
N HIS A 136 0.84 13.91 8.08
CA HIS A 136 1.05 13.98 6.63
C HIS A 136 2.12 14.99 6.23
N ALA A 137 2.39 15.99 7.05
CA ALA A 137 3.48 16.95 6.82
C ALA A 137 4.86 16.28 6.72
N VAL A 138 5.04 15.07 7.24
CA VAL A 138 6.24 14.24 7.02
C VAL A 138 6.41 13.94 5.53
N HIS A 139 5.32 13.56 4.84
CA HIS A 139 5.31 13.33 3.40
C HIS A 139 5.69 14.60 2.63
N HIS A 140 5.14 15.74 3.03
CA HIS A 140 5.41 17.04 2.41
C HIS A 140 6.72 17.72 2.88
N SER A 141 7.52 17.08 3.73
CA SER A 141 8.79 17.63 4.20
C SER A 141 9.93 17.54 3.19
N THR A 142 9.74 16.79 2.10
CA THR A 142 10.76 16.68 1.05
C THR A 142 10.88 17.98 0.24
N ARG A 143 12.11 18.39 -0.05
CA ARG A 143 12.40 19.61 -0.83
C ARG A 143 12.53 19.35 -2.31
N THR A 144 12.85 18.14 -2.68
CA THR A 144 13.09 17.74 -4.07
C THR A 144 12.40 16.42 -4.31
N LEU A 145 11.57 16.35 -5.34
CA LEU A 145 10.82 15.16 -5.70
C LEU A 145 11.68 14.25 -6.59
N ASP A 146 11.68 12.98 -6.26
CA ASP A 146 12.20 11.88 -7.05
C ASP A 146 11.40 10.62 -6.73
N TRP A 147 11.75 9.49 -7.35
CA TRP A 147 11.09 8.21 -7.16
C TRP A 147 11.06 7.74 -5.69
N LEU A 148 12.11 8.08 -4.92
CA LEU A 148 12.26 7.66 -3.52
C LEU A 148 11.50 8.59 -2.56
N ALA A 149 11.23 9.84 -2.95
CA ALA A 149 10.53 10.83 -2.11
C ALA A 149 9.15 10.38 -1.69
N GLY A 150 8.45 9.59 -2.52
CA GLY A 150 7.15 8.99 -2.20
C GLY A 150 7.17 8.05 -1.01
N SER A 151 8.34 7.54 -0.63
CA SER A 151 8.52 6.65 0.53
C SER A 151 8.50 7.38 1.88
N ARG A 152 8.64 8.70 1.89
CA ARG A 152 8.63 9.52 3.11
C ARG A 152 7.22 9.64 3.65
N LEU A 153 6.78 8.59 4.36
CA LEU A 153 5.47 8.48 4.97
C LEU A 153 5.61 8.20 6.47
N HIS A 154 4.75 8.82 7.26
CA HIS A 154 4.62 8.49 8.67
C HIS A 154 3.90 7.15 8.81
N ILE A 155 4.36 6.26 9.70
CA ILE A 155 3.79 4.91 9.86
C ILE A 155 2.29 4.94 10.22
N VAL A 156 1.85 5.94 10.96
CA VAL A 156 0.43 6.10 11.32
C VAL A 156 -0.42 6.46 10.08
N GLU A 157 0.10 7.29 9.18
CA GLU A 157 -0.54 7.58 7.89
C GLU A 157 -0.69 6.32 7.05
N LEU A 158 0.39 5.54 6.95
CA LEU A 158 0.37 4.27 6.25
C LEU A 158 -0.70 3.34 6.83
N LEU A 159 -0.76 3.22 8.16
CA LEU A 159 -1.72 2.37 8.87
C LEU A 159 -3.17 2.82 8.61
N ILE A 160 -3.47 4.09 8.81
CA ILE A 160 -4.82 4.65 8.61
C ILE A 160 -5.28 4.44 7.18
N THR A 161 -4.44 4.79 6.20
CA THR A 161 -4.77 4.63 4.78
C THR A 161 -5.01 3.17 4.41
N ARG A 162 -4.16 2.26 4.87
CA ARG A 162 -4.31 0.82 4.60
C ARG A 162 -5.56 0.24 5.26
N VAL A 163 -5.85 0.61 6.51
CA VAL A 163 -7.09 0.17 7.18
C VAL A 163 -8.33 0.69 6.44
N ALA A 164 -8.32 1.93 6.00
CA ALA A 164 -9.43 2.50 5.24
C ALA A 164 -9.65 1.77 3.92
N VAL A 165 -8.60 1.62 3.10
CA VAL A 165 -8.70 0.96 1.79
C VAL A 165 -9.12 -0.51 1.94
N LEU A 166 -8.41 -1.27 2.79
CA LEU A 166 -8.71 -2.69 2.96
C LEU A 166 -10.04 -2.92 3.67
N GLY A 167 -10.45 -2.00 4.56
CA GLY A 167 -11.74 -2.06 5.22
C GLY A 167 -12.91 -1.91 4.23
N VAL A 168 -12.81 -0.97 3.30
CA VAL A 168 -13.84 -0.80 2.27
C VAL A 168 -13.83 -1.96 1.29
N LEU A 169 -12.65 -2.43 0.85
CA LEU A 169 -12.56 -3.61 -0.02
C LEU A 169 -13.05 -4.89 0.66
N PHE A 170 -12.90 -5.02 1.97
CA PHE A 170 -13.45 -6.13 2.75
C PHE A 170 -14.99 -6.09 2.83
N ALA A 171 -15.56 -4.89 2.84
CA ALA A 171 -17.03 -4.72 2.89
C ALA A 171 -17.71 -5.00 1.53
N LEU A 172 -16.96 -4.85 0.44
CA LEU A 172 -17.41 -5.14 -0.93
C LEU A 172 -17.23 -6.61 -1.30
#